data_36b822230827862e1ca21e3c47404c4c
#
_entry.id   36b822230827862e1ca21e3c47404c4c
#
_cell.length_a   1.000
_cell.length_b   1.000
_cell.length_c   1.000
_cell.angle_alpha   90.00
_cell.angle_beta   90.00
_cell.angle_gamma   90.00
#
_symmetry.space_group_name_H-M   'P 1'
#
loop_
_entity.id
_entity.type
_entity.pdbx_description
1 polymer ?
#
loop_
_entity_poly.entity_id
_entity_poly.type
_entity_poly.pdbx_seq_one_letter_code
_entity_poly.pdbx_strand_id
1 'polypeptide(L)'
;MNILLTAVKIVDSTSPYHLQTVDVWLHNGKIAAIGQNLQGNAATIKQNCQGLSLSTGWVDMGAVCGEVGNEHREDFVSLAKAAQKGGFTQVGVLPNTNPVVQSKESIAFIRSKSSENITFLPIAAASLDLKGEDLTEVLDLYKAGAVAFSDGLHSITNTAMLHKALLYLQHTGAVLINRPDDKHLTKWGVMHEGNAAVHLGLKGMPSIAEHLGIQKELKILEYTGGKLHFSCISTAESVSMIAEAKAKGLAVTCDIAAYQLSFLDEDLYGFDTNLKVKPPFRTATDRQALLNGLADGTIDAVISAHCPLDIEAKELEFDLADYGIIGLETAFASLWSATHQQLSITQVIDKLTVAPRKILQLPNVSIQENNPIDLTLFSETTQWTFSQKDIVSKSKNTPFVGKTLTGKVIGTFKG
;
A
#
# COMPACT_ATOMS: atom_id res chain seq x y z
N MET A 1 18.67 -18.41 -10.84
CA MET A 1 19.42 -17.39 -10.09
C MET A 1 20.52 -18.07 -9.28
N ASN A 2 21.76 -17.54 -9.24
CA ASN A 2 22.87 -18.05 -8.43
C ASN A 2 23.72 -16.86 -7.96
N ILE A 3 23.34 -16.28 -6.82
CA ILE A 3 23.90 -15.03 -6.30
C ILE A 3 24.26 -15.22 -4.84
N LEU A 4 25.45 -14.75 -4.45
CA LEU A 4 25.89 -14.65 -3.07
C LEU A 4 25.94 -13.18 -2.65
N LEU A 5 24.99 -12.78 -1.79
CA LEU A 5 24.96 -11.47 -1.15
C LEU A 5 25.90 -11.54 0.07
N THR A 6 26.97 -10.74 0.09
CA THR A 6 27.94 -10.76 1.20
C THR A 6 27.76 -9.56 2.10
N ALA A 7 27.94 -9.77 3.41
CA ALA A 7 27.87 -8.75 4.46
C ALA A 7 26.55 -7.95 4.47
N VAL A 8 25.41 -8.61 4.28
CA VAL A 8 24.09 -7.98 4.27
C VAL A 8 23.43 -8.07 5.64
N LYS A 9 22.82 -6.98 6.14
CA LYS A 9 22.05 -6.94 7.38
C LYS A 9 20.64 -7.51 7.13
N ILE A 10 20.23 -8.51 7.89
CA ILE A 10 18.87 -9.07 7.81
C ILE A 10 17.89 -8.21 8.61
N VAL A 11 16.82 -7.75 7.97
CA VAL A 11 15.71 -7.02 8.61
C VAL A 11 14.41 -7.79 8.36
N ASP A 12 14.19 -8.82 9.18
CA ASP A 12 13.01 -9.68 9.14
C ASP A 12 12.73 -10.17 10.56
N SER A 13 11.67 -9.62 11.19
CA SER A 13 11.31 -9.93 12.59
C SER A 13 10.96 -11.42 12.82
N THR A 14 10.69 -12.16 11.75
CA THR A 14 10.34 -13.59 11.80
C THR A 14 11.54 -14.51 11.56
N SER A 15 12.70 -13.95 11.17
CA SER A 15 13.91 -14.70 10.86
C SER A 15 14.77 -14.97 12.10
N PRO A 16 15.38 -16.17 12.23
CA PRO A 16 16.38 -16.43 13.27
C PRO A 16 17.66 -15.60 13.10
N TYR A 17 17.86 -15.00 11.92
CA TYR A 17 19.01 -14.14 11.61
C TYR A 17 18.71 -12.65 11.75
N HIS A 18 17.55 -12.28 12.33
CA HIS A 18 17.13 -10.88 12.46
C HIS A 18 18.23 -10.00 13.08
N LEU A 19 18.49 -8.85 12.44
CA LEU A 19 19.52 -7.84 12.77
C LEU A 19 20.97 -8.34 12.70
N GLN A 20 21.23 -9.57 12.26
CA GLN A 20 22.57 -10.05 12.00
C GLN A 20 23.07 -9.60 10.63
N THR A 21 24.38 -9.32 10.53
CA THR A 21 25.06 -9.10 9.24
C THR A 21 25.72 -10.40 8.83
N VAL A 22 25.26 -10.99 7.73
CA VAL A 22 25.62 -12.33 7.26
C VAL A 22 25.75 -12.36 5.75
N ASP A 23 26.27 -13.45 5.22
CA ASP A 23 26.19 -13.77 3.80
C ASP A 23 24.95 -14.60 3.53
N VAL A 24 24.28 -14.36 2.40
CA VAL A 24 23.08 -15.08 1.96
C VAL A 24 23.30 -15.61 0.54
N TRP A 25 23.27 -16.92 0.39
CA TRP A 25 23.42 -17.56 -0.91
C TRP A 25 22.06 -17.93 -1.51
N LEU A 26 21.75 -17.32 -2.63
CA LEU A 26 20.53 -17.54 -3.41
C LEU A 26 20.84 -18.49 -4.56
N HIS A 27 20.23 -19.68 -4.55
CA HIS A 27 20.49 -20.71 -5.56
C HIS A 27 19.23 -21.53 -5.85
N ASN A 28 18.98 -21.79 -7.15
CA ASN A 28 17.85 -22.61 -7.63
C ASN A 28 16.49 -22.23 -7.00
N GLY A 29 16.15 -20.94 -6.97
CA GLY A 29 14.88 -20.43 -6.47
C GLY A 29 14.74 -20.46 -4.94
N LYS A 30 15.79 -20.82 -4.20
CA LYS A 30 15.78 -20.92 -2.72
C LYS A 30 16.95 -20.19 -2.08
N ILE A 31 16.80 -19.85 -0.81
CA ILE A 31 17.90 -19.43 0.07
C ILE A 31 18.67 -20.71 0.40
N ALA A 32 19.82 -20.91 -0.25
CA ALA A 32 20.59 -22.15 -0.13
C ALA A 32 21.39 -22.23 1.17
N ALA A 33 21.93 -21.09 1.62
CA ALA A 33 22.69 -21.01 2.88
C ALA A 33 22.71 -19.59 3.41
N ILE A 34 22.78 -19.45 4.73
CA ILE A 34 22.98 -18.20 5.45
C ILE A 34 24.13 -18.42 6.46
N GLY A 35 25.12 -17.51 6.52
CA GLY A 35 26.24 -17.65 7.46
C GLY A 35 27.34 -16.64 7.21
N GLN A 36 28.52 -16.92 7.73
CA GLN A 36 29.70 -16.08 7.57
C GLN A 36 30.68 -16.69 6.58
N ASN A 37 31.30 -15.86 5.74
CA ASN A 37 32.36 -16.27 4.81
C ASN A 37 31.95 -17.39 3.82
N LEU A 38 30.70 -17.33 3.33
CA LEU A 38 30.19 -18.28 2.35
C LEU A 38 30.95 -18.12 1.01
N GLN A 39 31.23 -19.23 0.34
CA GLN A 39 32.00 -19.20 -0.91
C GLN A 39 31.14 -19.32 -2.17
N GLY A 40 29.95 -19.92 -2.09
CA GLY A 40 29.17 -20.28 -3.25
C GLY A 40 29.86 -21.37 -4.10
N ASN A 41 29.42 -21.50 -5.36
CA ASN A 41 30.06 -22.38 -6.34
C ASN A 41 30.74 -21.56 -7.46
N ALA A 42 31.42 -22.23 -8.39
CA ALA A 42 32.20 -21.57 -9.45
C ALA A 42 31.37 -20.62 -10.36
N ALA A 43 30.05 -20.84 -10.46
CA ALA A 43 29.14 -20.02 -11.27
C ALA A 43 28.40 -18.92 -10.44
N THR A 44 28.79 -18.73 -9.15
CA THR A 44 28.10 -17.80 -8.26
C THR A 44 28.53 -16.37 -8.52
N ILE A 45 27.57 -15.48 -8.78
CA ILE A 45 27.80 -14.02 -8.85
C ILE A 45 27.87 -13.50 -7.40
N LYS A 46 29.00 -12.93 -7.01
CA LYS A 46 29.17 -12.32 -5.68
C LYS A 46 28.81 -10.84 -5.74
N GLN A 47 27.90 -10.42 -4.84
CA GLN A 47 27.50 -9.01 -4.66
C GLN A 47 27.84 -8.57 -3.25
N ASN A 48 28.70 -7.56 -3.13
CA ASN A 48 28.99 -6.94 -1.84
C ASN A 48 27.79 -6.07 -1.41
N CYS A 49 27.20 -6.38 -0.27
CA CYS A 49 26.05 -5.70 0.31
C CYS A 49 26.37 -5.00 1.64
N GLN A 50 27.66 -4.70 1.89
CA GLN A 50 28.05 -4.00 3.11
C GLN A 50 27.31 -2.65 3.24
N GLY A 51 26.65 -2.43 4.37
CA GLY A 51 25.81 -1.25 4.63
C GLY A 51 24.41 -1.30 4.00
N LEU A 52 24.04 -2.43 3.38
CA LEU A 52 22.71 -2.69 2.88
C LEU A 52 21.93 -3.63 3.79
N SER A 53 20.62 -3.54 3.71
CA SER A 53 19.67 -4.36 4.45
C SER A 53 18.85 -5.23 3.50
N LEU A 54 18.53 -6.45 3.95
CA LEU A 54 17.73 -7.44 3.22
C LEU A 54 16.51 -7.81 4.08
N SER A 55 15.34 -7.72 3.50
CA SER A 55 14.08 -8.19 4.08
C SER A 55 13.41 -9.21 3.18
N THR A 56 12.34 -9.84 3.67
CA THR A 56 11.37 -10.49 2.78
C THR A 56 10.77 -9.48 1.81
N GLY A 57 10.32 -9.93 0.64
CA GLY A 57 9.73 -9.08 -0.39
C GLY A 57 8.49 -8.33 0.11
N TRP A 58 8.35 -7.07 -0.25
CA TRP A 58 7.27 -6.20 0.23
C TRP A 58 5.97 -6.46 -0.51
N VAL A 59 4.85 -6.21 0.20
CA VAL A 59 3.49 -6.37 -0.30
C VAL A 59 2.79 -5.03 -0.27
N ASP A 60 2.34 -4.53 -1.41
CA ASP A 60 1.43 -3.41 -1.49
C ASP A 60 -0.02 -3.89 -1.56
N MET A 61 -0.93 -3.26 -0.82
CA MET A 61 -2.34 -3.66 -0.77
C MET A 61 -3.28 -2.70 -1.53
N GLY A 62 -2.75 -1.68 -2.21
CA GLY A 62 -3.59 -0.62 -2.71
C GLY A 62 -3.11 0.07 -3.98
N ALA A 63 -2.75 -0.68 -5.04
CA ALA A 63 -2.37 -0.10 -6.32
C ALA A 63 -3.51 -0.17 -7.36
N VAL A 64 -3.67 0.90 -8.12
CA VAL A 64 -4.53 0.95 -9.31
C VAL A 64 -3.69 0.56 -10.53
N CYS A 65 -4.24 -0.34 -11.35
CA CYS A 65 -3.75 -0.63 -12.69
C CYS A 65 -4.73 -0.07 -13.73
N GLY A 66 -4.23 0.58 -14.77
CA GLY A 66 -5.07 1.07 -15.87
C GLY A 66 -5.54 -0.03 -16.82
N GLU A 67 -4.83 -1.15 -16.88
CA GLU A 67 -5.22 -2.31 -17.69
C GLU A 67 -6.23 -3.17 -16.89
N VAL A 68 -7.44 -3.31 -17.36
CA VAL A 68 -8.06 -3.07 -18.67
C VAL A 68 -8.74 -1.69 -18.68
N GLY A 69 -8.75 -1.04 -19.88
CA GLY A 69 -9.58 0.12 -20.18
C GLY A 69 -8.89 1.48 -20.12
N ASN A 70 -7.76 1.59 -19.40
CA ASN A 70 -6.96 2.82 -19.26
C ASN A 70 -5.46 2.50 -19.34
N GLU A 71 -5.06 1.65 -20.28
CA GLU A 71 -3.68 1.16 -20.44
C GLU A 71 -2.67 2.29 -20.72
N HIS A 72 -3.16 3.44 -21.19
CA HIS A 72 -2.34 4.65 -21.39
C HIS A 72 -1.84 5.22 -20.06
N ARG A 73 -2.62 5.08 -18.97
CA ARG A 73 -2.26 5.51 -17.61
C ARG A 73 -1.25 4.56 -16.98
N GLU A 74 -1.51 3.24 -17.01
CA GLU A 74 -0.64 2.19 -16.48
C GLU A 74 -1.07 0.82 -17.03
N ASP A 75 -0.14 -0.05 -17.38
CA ASP A 75 -0.40 -1.46 -17.68
C ASP A 75 0.34 -2.38 -16.69
N PHE A 76 0.08 -3.68 -16.73
CA PHE A 76 0.74 -4.63 -15.82
C PHE A 76 2.26 -4.69 -16.01
N VAL A 77 2.80 -4.37 -17.19
CA VAL A 77 4.24 -4.36 -17.43
C VAL A 77 4.91 -3.17 -16.74
N SER A 78 4.34 -1.98 -16.87
CA SER A 78 4.86 -0.78 -16.22
C SER A 78 4.60 -0.81 -14.71
N LEU A 79 3.43 -1.29 -14.27
CA LEU A 79 3.12 -1.51 -12.85
C LEU A 79 4.13 -2.46 -12.19
N ALA A 80 4.49 -3.57 -12.87
CA ALA A 80 5.51 -4.50 -12.38
C ALA A 80 6.87 -3.82 -12.19
N LYS A 81 7.29 -3.00 -13.15
CA LYS A 81 8.56 -2.25 -13.08
C LYS A 81 8.54 -1.22 -11.93
N ALA A 82 7.44 -0.47 -11.79
CA ALA A 82 7.28 0.51 -10.71
C ALA A 82 7.30 -0.18 -9.34
N ALA A 83 6.60 -1.30 -9.19
CA ALA A 83 6.58 -2.09 -7.97
C ALA A 83 7.98 -2.62 -7.61
N GLN A 84 8.68 -3.25 -8.55
CA GLN A 84 10.04 -3.76 -8.32
C GLN A 84 11.02 -2.65 -7.96
N LYS A 85 10.94 -1.51 -8.63
CA LYS A 85 11.75 -0.32 -8.29
C LYS A 85 11.45 0.21 -6.90
N GLY A 86 10.19 0.11 -6.47
CA GLY A 86 9.74 0.44 -5.12
C GLY A 86 10.03 -0.61 -4.06
N GLY A 87 10.56 -1.79 -4.43
CA GLY A 87 10.88 -2.89 -3.51
C GLY A 87 9.77 -3.91 -3.31
N PHE A 88 8.65 -3.75 -4.01
CA PHE A 88 7.51 -4.67 -3.89
C PHE A 88 7.68 -5.88 -4.80
N THR A 89 7.42 -7.06 -4.26
CA THR A 89 7.38 -8.33 -4.98
C THR A 89 5.96 -8.86 -5.14
N GLN A 90 5.01 -8.28 -4.41
CA GLN A 90 3.59 -8.59 -4.48
C GLN A 90 2.78 -7.29 -4.46
N VAL A 91 1.75 -7.20 -5.31
CA VAL A 91 0.92 -6.00 -5.44
C VAL A 91 -0.55 -6.39 -5.47
N GLY A 92 -1.30 -5.89 -4.50
CA GLY A 92 -2.75 -5.92 -4.47
C GLY A 92 -3.32 -4.94 -5.49
N VAL A 93 -3.95 -5.46 -6.53
CA VAL A 93 -4.55 -4.68 -7.61
C VAL A 93 -6.00 -4.38 -7.27
N LEU A 94 -6.33 -3.10 -7.14
CA LEU A 94 -7.67 -2.62 -6.84
C LEU A 94 -8.64 -2.88 -8.01
N PRO A 95 -9.96 -3.02 -7.74
CA PRO A 95 -10.93 -3.40 -8.75
C PRO A 95 -11.30 -2.30 -9.76
N ASN A 96 -10.67 -1.12 -9.67
CA ASN A 96 -10.97 0.08 -10.44
C ASN A 96 -10.43 0.02 -11.88
N THR A 97 -10.82 -1.02 -12.61
CA THR A 97 -10.56 -1.20 -14.04
C THR A 97 -11.85 -1.05 -14.85
N ASN A 98 -11.79 -1.03 -16.17
CA ASN A 98 -12.96 -1.00 -17.04
C ASN A 98 -12.87 -2.11 -18.12
N PRO A 99 -13.61 -3.24 -17.97
CA PRO A 99 -14.61 -3.50 -16.92
C PRO A 99 -14.03 -3.69 -15.51
N VAL A 100 -14.88 -3.51 -14.51
CA VAL A 100 -14.55 -3.70 -13.06
C VAL A 100 -14.14 -5.15 -12.78
N VAL A 101 -13.23 -5.35 -11.81
CA VAL A 101 -12.81 -6.70 -11.37
C VAL A 101 -13.90 -7.33 -10.49
N GLN A 102 -14.94 -7.86 -11.13
CA GLN A 102 -16.13 -8.43 -10.50
C GLN A 102 -16.55 -9.81 -11.08
N SER A 103 -15.70 -10.42 -11.90
CA SER A 103 -15.93 -11.74 -12.48
C SER A 103 -14.75 -12.69 -12.28
N LYS A 104 -14.98 -14.00 -12.40
CA LYS A 104 -13.92 -15.02 -12.31
C LYS A 104 -12.84 -14.82 -13.38
N GLU A 105 -13.26 -14.40 -14.56
CA GLU A 105 -12.40 -14.15 -15.71
C GLU A 105 -11.45 -12.98 -15.43
N SER A 106 -11.95 -11.90 -14.83
CA SER A 106 -11.12 -10.74 -14.45
C SER A 106 -10.12 -11.09 -13.36
N ILE A 107 -10.49 -11.94 -12.39
CA ILE A 107 -9.56 -12.48 -11.38
C ILE A 107 -8.47 -13.33 -12.03
N ALA A 108 -8.86 -14.27 -12.91
CA ALA A 108 -7.92 -15.13 -13.64
C ALA A 108 -6.98 -14.30 -14.53
N PHE A 109 -7.49 -13.27 -15.19
CA PHE A 109 -6.70 -12.34 -16.00
C PHE A 109 -5.60 -11.66 -15.18
N ILE A 110 -5.93 -11.02 -14.05
CA ILE A 110 -4.93 -10.37 -13.19
C ILE A 110 -3.87 -11.39 -12.73
N ARG A 111 -4.28 -12.57 -12.29
CA ARG A 111 -3.35 -13.62 -11.86
C ARG A 111 -2.40 -14.05 -12.98
N SER A 112 -2.88 -14.12 -14.22
CA SER A 112 -2.08 -14.49 -15.38
C SER A 112 -1.00 -13.47 -15.74
N LYS A 113 -1.12 -12.23 -15.26
CA LYS A 113 -0.12 -11.16 -15.44
C LYS A 113 1.07 -11.26 -14.48
N SER A 114 0.98 -12.12 -13.46
CA SER A 114 2.10 -12.41 -12.56
C SER A 114 3.27 -13.06 -13.32
N SER A 115 4.48 -12.74 -12.88
CA SER A 115 5.72 -13.28 -13.46
C SER A 115 6.64 -13.83 -12.36
N GLU A 116 7.78 -14.35 -12.74
CA GLU A 116 8.82 -14.78 -11.78
C GLU A 116 9.22 -13.66 -10.81
N ASN A 117 9.13 -12.39 -11.22
CA ASN A 117 9.61 -11.24 -10.45
C ASN A 117 8.55 -10.52 -9.66
N ILE A 118 7.26 -10.68 -10.00
CA ILE A 118 6.15 -9.97 -9.35
C ILE A 118 4.91 -10.87 -9.31
N THR A 119 4.19 -10.83 -8.20
CA THR A 119 2.87 -11.46 -8.06
C THR A 119 1.81 -10.39 -7.95
N PHE A 120 0.83 -10.42 -8.84
CA PHE A 120 -0.37 -9.60 -8.74
C PHE A 120 -1.44 -10.33 -7.95
N LEU A 121 -1.96 -9.67 -6.93
CA LEU A 121 -2.96 -10.17 -6.01
C LEU A 121 -4.29 -9.48 -6.34
N PRO A 122 -5.27 -10.16 -6.96
CA PRO A 122 -6.53 -9.52 -7.30
C PRO A 122 -7.35 -9.21 -6.06
N ILE A 123 -7.72 -7.94 -5.90
CA ILE A 123 -8.73 -7.46 -4.98
C ILE A 123 -10.03 -7.34 -5.77
N ALA A 124 -11.03 -8.13 -5.44
CA ALA A 124 -12.29 -8.13 -6.16
C ALA A 124 -13.20 -6.98 -5.69
N ALA A 125 -14.06 -6.50 -6.59
CA ALA A 125 -15.11 -5.57 -6.22
C ALA A 125 -16.03 -6.22 -5.18
N ALA A 126 -16.33 -5.48 -4.12
CA ALA A 126 -17.31 -5.91 -3.12
C ALA A 126 -18.73 -5.67 -3.64
N SER A 127 -18.97 -4.57 -4.37
CA SER A 127 -20.26 -4.28 -4.99
C SER A 127 -20.20 -4.30 -6.50
N LEU A 128 -21.33 -4.61 -7.14
CA LEU A 128 -21.47 -4.58 -8.59
C LEU A 128 -21.20 -3.16 -9.12
N ASP A 129 -20.32 -3.08 -10.13
CA ASP A 129 -19.91 -1.84 -10.79
C ASP A 129 -19.38 -0.77 -9.82
N LEU A 130 -18.91 -1.15 -8.62
CA LEU A 130 -18.41 -0.26 -7.55
C LEU A 130 -19.46 0.77 -7.08
N LYS A 131 -20.76 0.45 -7.19
CA LYS A 131 -21.84 1.37 -6.82
C LYS A 131 -22.18 1.38 -5.35
N GLY A 132 -21.69 0.38 -4.58
CA GLY A 132 -21.98 0.24 -3.16
C GLY A 132 -23.44 -0.16 -2.87
N GLU A 133 -24.16 -0.75 -3.82
CA GLU A 133 -25.58 -1.10 -3.72
C GLU A 133 -25.79 -2.60 -3.61
N ASP A 134 -25.38 -3.35 -4.61
CA ASP A 134 -25.57 -4.81 -4.69
C ASP A 134 -24.24 -5.54 -4.54
N LEU A 135 -24.24 -6.61 -3.74
CA LEU A 135 -23.08 -7.45 -3.49
C LEU A 135 -22.70 -8.26 -4.74
N THR A 136 -21.41 -8.40 -5.02
CA THR A 136 -20.87 -9.32 -6.04
C THR A 136 -20.99 -10.77 -5.57
N GLU A 137 -20.69 -11.73 -6.47
CA GLU A 137 -20.65 -13.17 -6.16
C GLU A 137 -19.39 -13.53 -5.34
N VAL A 138 -19.30 -13.01 -4.11
CA VAL A 138 -18.11 -13.00 -3.23
C VAL A 138 -17.48 -14.38 -3.10
N LEU A 139 -18.31 -15.43 -2.88
CA LEU A 139 -17.81 -16.80 -2.67
C LEU A 139 -17.15 -17.35 -3.93
N ASP A 140 -17.69 -17.03 -5.08
CA ASP A 140 -17.18 -17.47 -6.37
C ASP A 140 -15.88 -16.74 -6.75
N LEU A 141 -15.83 -15.42 -6.48
CA LEU A 141 -14.63 -14.59 -6.69
C LEU A 141 -13.49 -15.02 -5.75
N TYR A 142 -13.82 -15.35 -4.50
CA TYR A 142 -12.82 -15.87 -3.56
C TYR A 142 -12.24 -17.21 -4.04
N LYS A 143 -13.09 -18.15 -4.48
CA LYS A 143 -12.65 -19.43 -5.05
C LYS A 143 -11.81 -19.25 -6.32
N ALA A 144 -12.06 -18.20 -7.13
CA ALA A 144 -11.27 -17.86 -8.29
C ALA A 144 -9.89 -17.29 -7.92
N GLY A 145 -9.68 -16.88 -6.66
CA GLY A 145 -8.40 -16.42 -6.14
C GLY A 145 -8.32 -14.94 -5.79
N ALA A 146 -9.46 -14.26 -5.57
CA ALA A 146 -9.46 -12.95 -4.95
C ALA A 146 -8.92 -13.05 -3.51
N VAL A 147 -8.01 -12.15 -3.14
CA VAL A 147 -7.37 -12.15 -1.80
C VAL A 147 -8.12 -11.28 -0.80
N ALA A 148 -8.86 -10.29 -1.27
CA ALA A 148 -9.68 -9.37 -0.48
C ALA A 148 -10.82 -8.80 -1.35
N PHE A 149 -11.73 -8.06 -0.72
CA PHE A 149 -12.86 -7.42 -1.37
C PHE A 149 -12.90 -5.93 -1.04
N SER A 150 -13.13 -5.09 -2.05
CA SER A 150 -13.13 -3.64 -1.90
C SER A 150 -13.82 -2.98 -3.09
N ASP A 151 -14.38 -1.79 -2.90
CA ASP A 151 -14.74 -0.93 -4.04
C ASP A 151 -13.57 0.03 -4.41
N GLY A 152 -12.39 -0.25 -3.86
CA GLY A 152 -11.13 0.41 -4.20
C GLY A 152 -11.13 1.90 -3.89
N LEU A 153 -11.17 2.74 -4.92
CA LEU A 153 -11.19 4.20 -4.75
C LEU A 153 -12.54 4.75 -4.27
N HIS A 154 -13.60 3.93 -4.29
CA HIS A 154 -14.94 4.31 -3.87
C HIS A 154 -15.27 3.80 -2.47
N SER A 155 -15.88 4.65 -1.64
CA SER A 155 -16.34 4.25 -0.31
C SER A 155 -17.69 3.52 -0.40
N ILE A 156 -17.79 2.38 0.26
CA ILE A 156 -19.07 1.68 0.45
C ILE A 156 -19.81 2.37 1.60
N THR A 157 -20.75 3.24 1.28
CA THR A 157 -21.49 4.04 2.27
C THR A 157 -22.83 3.43 2.67
N ASN A 158 -23.35 2.48 1.89
CA ASN A 158 -24.62 1.79 2.15
C ASN A 158 -24.45 0.77 3.28
N THR A 159 -25.14 1.00 4.39
CA THR A 159 -25.07 0.16 5.59
C THR A 159 -25.59 -1.26 5.36
N ALA A 160 -26.65 -1.43 4.56
CA ALA A 160 -27.21 -2.74 4.24
C ALA A 160 -26.24 -3.57 3.39
N MET A 161 -25.53 -2.92 2.46
CA MET A 161 -24.50 -3.56 1.65
C MET A 161 -23.29 -3.98 2.52
N LEU A 162 -22.77 -3.09 3.38
CA LEU A 162 -21.69 -3.41 4.33
C LEU A 162 -22.04 -4.57 5.24
N HIS A 163 -23.27 -4.57 5.79
CA HIS A 163 -23.77 -5.64 6.62
C HIS A 163 -23.76 -6.99 5.88
N LYS A 164 -24.30 -7.02 4.65
CA LYS A 164 -24.30 -8.24 3.82
C LYS A 164 -22.87 -8.68 3.49
N ALA A 165 -22.01 -7.77 3.07
CA ALA A 165 -20.62 -8.07 2.71
C ALA A 165 -19.87 -8.72 3.88
N LEU A 166 -19.92 -8.14 5.08
CA LEU A 166 -19.27 -8.69 6.27
C LEU A 166 -19.79 -10.07 6.62
N LEU A 167 -21.13 -10.32 6.55
CA LEU A 167 -21.69 -11.64 6.82
C LEU A 167 -21.23 -12.70 5.81
N TYR A 168 -21.26 -12.38 4.51
CA TYR A 168 -20.85 -13.33 3.48
C TYR A 168 -19.35 -13.64 3.53
N LEU A 169 -18.52 -12.63 3.80
CA LEU A 169 -17.07 -12.78 3.87
C LEU A 169 -16.59 -13.65 5.04
N GLN A 170 -17.36 -13.80 6.12
CA GLN A 170 -17.02 -14.72 7.22
C GLN A 170 -16.82 -16.16 6.73
N HIS A 171 -17.58 -16.61 5.72
CA HIS A 171 -17.45 -17.95 5.16
C HIS A 171 -16.14 -18.18 4.40
N THR A 172 -15.46 -17.10 3.98
CA THR A 172 -14.18 -17.14 3.27
C THR A 172 -13.01 -16.84 4.19
N GLY A 173 -13.27 -16.12 5.26
CA GLY A 173 -12.24 -15.50 6.11
C GLY A 173 -11.55 -14.30 5.48
N ALA A 174 -11.86 -13.95 4.22
CA ALA A 174 -11.29 -12.78 3.56
C ALA A 174 -11.67 -11.45 4.24
N VAL A 175 -10.85 -10.44 4.06
CA VAL A 175 -11.06 -9.10 4.61
C VAL A 175 -11.88 -8.24 3.65
N LEU A 176 -12.80 -7.44 4.19
CA LEU A 176 -13.41 -6.31 3.50
C LEU A 176 -12.50 -5.09 3.70
N ILE A 177 -12.01 -4.51 2.61
CA ILE A 177 -11.23 -3.28 2.62
C ILE A 177 -12.14 -2.14 2.19
N ASN A 178 -12.29 -1.13 3.04
CA ASN A 178 -13.08 0.06 2.70
C ASN A 178 -12.34 1.34 3.03
N ARG A 179 -12.56 2.39 2.23
CA ARG A 179 -12.11 3.75 2.53
C ARG A 179 -13.22 4.45 3.31
N PRO A 180 -12.97 4.81 4.58
CA PRO A 180 -14.01 5.44 5.38
C PRO A 180 -14.27 6.86 4.89
N ASP A 181 -15.50 7.14 4.45
CA ASP A 181 -15.90 8.46 3.96
C ASP A 181 -17.43 8.61 3.98
N ASP A 182 -17.91 9.80 4.25
CA ASP A 182 -19.28 10.19 3.95
C ASP A 182 -19.29 11.01 2.65
N LYS A 183 -19.72 10.37 1.56
CA LYS A 183 -19.74 10.95 0.21
C LYS A 183 -20.60 12.22 0.10
N HIS A 184 -21.57 12.42 0.99
CA HIS A 184 -22.44 13.60 0.96
C HIS A 184 -21.71 14.82 1.54
N LEU A 185 -20.85 14.62 2.54
CA LEU A 185 -20.04 15.68 3.12
C LEU A 185 -18.82 16.02 2.24
N THR A 186 -18.25 15.03 1.53
CA THR A 186 -17.03 15.25 0.74
C THR A 186 -17.30 15.56 -0.75
N LYS A 187 -18.56 15.50 -1.20
CA LYS A 187 -18.95 15.58 -2.62
C LYS A 187 -18.31 16.73 -3.39
N TRP A 188 -18.18 17.89 -2.77
CA TRP A 188 -17.72 19.10 -3.43
C TRP A 188 -16.35 19.58 -2.92
N GLY A 189 -15.80 18.89 -1.91
CA GLY A 189 -14.50 19.23 -1.37
C GLY A 189 -13.38 18.76 -2.28
N VAL A 190 -12.29 19.52 -2.32
CA VAL A 190 -11.12 19.24 -3.16
C VAL A 190 -9.82 19.15 -2.35
N MET A 191 -9.84 19.60 -1.10
CA MET A 191 -8.75 19.55 -0.14
C MET A 191 -9.28 19.43 1.30
N HIS A 192 -8.42 19.38 2.30
CA HIS A 192 -8.83 19.42 3.71
C HIS A 192 -9.60 20.70 4.05
N GLU A 193 -10.70 20.58 4.80
CA GLU A 193 -11.42 21.72 5.34
C GLU A 193 -10.62 22.34 6.48
N GLY A 194 -10.11 23.55 6.29
CA GLY A 194 -9.28 24.24 7.26
C GLY A 194 -8.84 25.61 6.76
N ASN A 195 -7.90 26.22 7.48
CA ASN A 195 -7.39 27.55 7.16
C ASN A 195 -6.79 27.63 5.75
N ALA A 196 -6.11 26.57 5.29
CA ALA A 196 -5.53 26.52 3.96
C ALA A 196 -6.62 26.58 2.88
N ALA A 197 -7.72 25.85 3.03
CA ALA A 197 -8.85 25.87 2.09
C ALA A 197 -9.51 27.27 2.01
N VAL A 198 -9.70 27.91 3.15
CA VAL A 198 -10.24 29.27 3.22
C VAL A 198 -9.32 30.27 2.52
N HIS A 199 -8.01 30.18 2.76
CA HIS A 199 -7.00 31.04 2.15
C HIS A 199 -6.96 30.88 0.62
N LEU A 200 -7.10 29.66 0.12
CA LEU A 200 -7.07 29.34 -1.31
C LEU A 200 -8.42 29.54 -1.99
N GLY A 201 -9.50 29.77 -1.23
CA GLY A 201 -10.86 29.87 -1.78
C GLY A 201 -11.40 28.54 -2.30
N LEU A 202 -10.82 27.40 -1.86
CA LEU A 202 -11.21 26.07 -2.29
C LEU A 202 -12.23 25.44 -1.32
N LYS A 203 -13.07 24.53 -1.83
CA LYS A 203 -14.03 23.79 -1.02
C LYS A 203 -13.31 22.70 -0.22
N GLY A 204 -13.55 22.67 1.10
CA GLY A 204 -12.96 21.71 2.02
C GLY A 204 -13.70 20.38 2.07
N MET A 205 -12.97 19.31 2.38
CA MET A 205 -13.48 18.00 2.82
C MET A 205 -13.38 17.95 4.34
N PRO A 206 -14.49 17.99 5.09
CA PRO A 206 -14.45 17.99 6.55
C PRO A 206 -13.94 16.65 7.09
N SER A 207 -13.12 16.68 8.13
CA SER A 207 -12.57 15.48 8.77
C SER A 207 -13.67 14.56 9.32
N ILE A 208 -14.79 15.13 9.77
CA ILE A 208 -15.93 14.39 10.28
C ILE A 208 -16.51 13.38 9.28
N ALA A 209 -16.31 13.59 7.98
CA ALA A 209 -16.74 12.63 6.97
C ALA A 209 -16.05 11.25 7.12
N GLU A 210 -14.75 11.25 7.43
CA GLU A 210 -13.98 10.03 7.73
C GLU A 210 -14.42 9.43 9.07
N HIS A 211 -14.62 10.25 10.11
CA HIS A 211 -15.03 9.80 11.44
C HIS A 211 -16.40 9.11 11.40
N LEU A 212 -17.38 9.70 10.72
CA LEU A 212 -18.72 9.10 10.56
C LEU A 212 -18.67 7.79 9.77
N GLY A 213 -17.83 7.71 8.75
CA GLY A 213 -17.56 6.47 8.02
C GLY A 213 -17.08 5.37 8.98
N ILE A 214 -15.99 5.64 9.72
CA ILE A 214 -15.41 4.69 10.68
C ILE A 214 -16.42 4.30 11.76
N GLN A 215 -17.08 5.26 12.38
CA GLN A 215 -18.04 5.00 13.47
C GLN A 215 -19.16 4.05 13.01
N LYS A 216 -19.76 4.35 11.87
CA LYS A 216 -20.81 3.54 11.26
C LYS A 216 -20.33 2.12 11.00
N GLU A 217 -19.18 1.97 10.36
CA GLU A 217 -18.64 0.68 9.93
C GLU A 217 -18.19 -0.17 11.13
N LEU A 218 -17.61 0.43 12.17
CA LEU A 218 -17.29 -0.25 13.42
C LEU A 218 -18.54 -0.78 14.11
N LYS A 219 -19.66 -0.03 14.09
CA LYS A 219 -20.94 -0.51 14.66
C LYS A 219 -21.52 -1.70 13.89
N ILE A 220 -21.37 -1.70 12.57
CA ILE A 220 -21.78 -2.82 11.74
C ILE A 220 -20.88 -4.03 12.02
N LEU A 221 -19.54 -3.84 12.08
CA LEU A 221 -18.58 -4.90 12.41
C LEU A 221 -18.86 -5.52 13.79
N GLU A 222 -19.14 -4.69 14.82
CA GLU A 222 -19.49 -5.14 16.16
C GLU A 222 -20.74 -6.03 16.14
N TYR A 223 -21.72 -5.71 15.30
CA TYR A 223 -22.98 -6.48 15.18
C TYR A 223 -22.82 -7.75 14.35
N THR A 224 -22.09 -7.68 13.24
CA THR A 224 -21.98 -8.82 12.28
C THR A 224 -20.81 -9.75 12.60
N GLY A 225 -19.73 -9.25 13.19
CA GLY A 225 -18.43 -9.90 13.13
C GLY A 225 -17.81 -9.81 11.73
N GLY A 226 -16.83 -10.66 11.46
CA GLY A 226 -16.04 -10.63 10.20
C GLY A 226 -14.72 -9.88 10.37
N LYS A 227 -14.12 -9.47 9.26
CA LYS A 227 -12.84 -8.73 9.23
C LYS A 227 -12.98 -7.48 8.38
N LEU A 228 -12.64 -6.33 8.95
CA LEU A 228 -12.69 -5.04 8.28
C LEU A 228 -11.30 -4.38 8.28
N HIS A 229 -10.92 -3.83 7.15
CA HIS A 229 -9.71 -3.04 7.01
C HIS A 229 -10.06 -1.64 6.50
N PHE A 230 -9.69 -0.62 7.28
CA PHE A 230 -9.81 0.77 6.86
C PHE A 230 -8.58 1.19 6.07
N SER A 231 -8.75 1.42 4.77
CA SER A 231 -7.65 1.85 3.91
C SER A 231 -7.56 3.37 3.83
N CYS A 232 -6.33 3.88 3.88
CA CYS A 232 -6.00 5.30 3.77
C CYS A 232 -6.68 6.18 4.83
N ILE A 233 -6.61 5.82 6.12
CA ILE A 233 -7.05 6.75 7.16
C ILE A 233 -6.12 7.98 7.22
N SER A 234 -6.63 9.13 7.65
CA SER A 234 -5.89 10.38 7.53
C SER A 234 -5.97 11.32 8.74
N THR A 235 -6.80 11.04 9.75
CA THR A 235 -7.05 11.97 10.84
C THR A 235 -6.67 11.40 12.22
N ALA A 236 -6.36 12.27 13.17
CA ALA A 236 -6.05 11.91 14.56
C ALA A 236 -7.22 11.19 15.24
N GLU A 237 -8.45 11.66 15.02
CA GLU A 237 -9.65 11.05 15.58
C GLU A 237 -9.87 9.63 15.04
N SER A 238 -9.61 9.40 13.74
CA SER A 238 -9.68 8.06 13.13
C SER A 238 -8.72 7.07 13.80
N VAL A 239 -7.49 7.50 14.10
CA VAL A 239 -6.52 6.68 14.84
C VAL A 239 -7.06 6.31 16.22
N SER A 240 -7.61 7.30 16.97
CA SER A 240 -8.19 7.07 18.29
C SER A 240 -9.36 6.08 18.25
N MET A 241 -10.30 6.26 17.32
CA MET A 241 -11.46 5.38 17.15
C MET A 241 -11.07 3.93 16.85
N ILE A 242 -10.06 3.75 15.99
CA ILE A 242 -9.56 2.41 15.64
C ILE A 242 -8.81 1.77 16.81
N ALA A 243 -8.02 2.56 17.56
CA ALA A 243 -7.36 2.07 18.78
C ALA A 243 -8.38 1.55 19.80
N GLU A 244 -9.46 2.30 20.04
CA GLU A 244 -10.55 1.89 20.93
C GLU A 244 -11.26 0.61 20.43
N ALA A 245 -11.50 0.51 19.12
CA ALA A 245 -12.12 -0.68 18.53
C ALA A 245 -11.24 -1.93 18.69
N LYS A 246 -9.93 -1.79 18.47
CA LYS A 246 -8.95 -2.86 18.70
C LYS A 246 -8.89 -3.27 20.18
N ALA A 247 -8.92 -2.30 21.10
CA ALA A 247 -8.95 -2.56 22.55
C ALA A 247 -10.21 -3.32 22.99
N LYS A 248 -11.34 -3.15 22.28
CA LYS A 248 -12.58 -3.91 22.46
C LYS A 248 -12.54 -5.31 21.81
N GLY A 249 -11.44 -5.67 21.12
CA GLY A 249 -11.28 -6.96 20.47
C GLY A 249 -11.96 -7.10 19.10
N LEU A 250 -12.38 -6.00 18.46
CA LEU A 250 -12.92 -6.07 17.11
C LEU A 250 -11.82 -6.45 16.10
N ALA A 251 -12.17 -7.28 15.13
CA ALA A 251 -11.25 -7.70 14.06
C ALA A 251 -11.11 -6.60 12.99
N VAL A 252 -10.53 -5.49 13.40
CA VAL A 252 -10.30 -4.31 12.57
C VAL A 252 -8.81 -4.03 12.42
N THR A 253 -8.40 -3.65 11.22
CA THR A 253 -7.06 -3.19 10.87
C THR A 253 -7.14 -1.92 10.04
N CYS A 254 -6.03 -1.19 9.90
CA CYS A 254 -5.99 -0.01 9.04
C CYS A 254 -4.61 0.20 8.41
N ASP A 255 -4.61 0.98 7.33
CA ASP A 255 -3.42 1.47 6.67
C ASP A 255 -3.45 2.99 6.44
N ILE A 256 -2.30 3.52 6.07
CA ILE A 256 -2.13 4.86 5.53
C ILE A 256 -1.38 4.79 4.20
N ALA A 257 -1.58 5.80 3.36
CA ALA A 257 -0.72 6.00 2.20
C ALA A 257 0.64 6.57 2.65
N ALA A 258 1.75 6.00 2.16
CA ALA A 258 3.10 6.42 2.54
C ALA A 258 3.32 7.93 2.39
N TYR A 259 2.77 8.54 1.34
CA TYR A 259 2.90 9.95 1.05
C TYR A 259 2.13 10.87 2.03
N GLN A 260 1.15 10.36 2.79
CA GLN A 260 0.40 11.15 3.79
C GLN A 260 1.30 11.71 4.90
N LEU A 261 2.47 11.12 5.10
CA LEU A 261 3.45 11.60 6.07
C LEU A 261 4.38 12.69 5.52
N SER A 262 4.36 12.94 4.21
CA SER A 262 5.33 13.82 3.53
C SER A 262 4.81 15.24 3.31
N PHE A 263 3.50 15.42 3.27
CA PHE A 263 2.86 16.69 2.93
C PHE A 263 1.75 17.06 3.91
N LEU A 264 1.43 18.34 3.98
CA LEU A 264 0.35 18.93 4.76
C LEU A 264 -0.65 19.65 3.83
N ASP A 265 -1.79 20.05 4.37
CA ASP A 265 -2.76 20.88 3.68
C ASP A 265 -2.19 22.24 3.23
N GLU A 266 -1.22 22.79 3.98
CA GLU A 266 -0.51 24.03 3.66
C GLU A 266 0.42 23.89 2.44
N ASP A 267 0.89 22.69 2.10
CA ASP A 267 1.72 22.49 0.90
C ASP A 267 0.94 22.75 -0.41
N LEU A 268 -0.39 22.88 -0.33
CA LEU A 268 -1.26 23.16 -1.46
C LEU A 268 -1.32 24.63 -1.87
N TYR A 269 -0.65 25.55 -1.14
CA TYR A 269 -0.66 26.98 -1.47
C TYR A 269 -0.18 27.33 -2.89
N GLY A 270 0.58 26.43 -3.53
CA GLY A 270 1.00 26.57 -4.93
C GLY A 270 0.02 26.00 -5.97
N PHE A 271 -1.13 25.49 -5.57
CA PHE A 271 -2.11 24.81 -6.46
C PHE A 271 -1.52 23.65 -7.29
N ASP A 272 -0.46 23.00 -6.78
CA ASP A 272 0.10 21.82 -7.46
C ASP A 272 -0.92 20.68 -7.45
N THR A 273 -1.46 20.37 -8.62
CA THR A 273 -2.47 19.31 -8.79
C THR A 273 -1.93 17.93 -8.45
N ASN A 274 -0.59 17.72 -8.46
CA ASN A 274 0.00 16.47 -7.99
C ASN A 274 -0.19 16.25 -6.48
N LEU A 275 -0.53 17.30 -5.71
CA LEU A 275 -0.90 17.19 -4.30
C LEU A 275 -2.40 16.92 -4.08
N LYS A 276 -3.20 16.81 -5.15
CA LYS A 276 -4.62 16.49 -5.04
C LYS A 276 -4.83 14.99 -4.86
N VAL A 277 -5.16 14.59 -3.64
CA VAL A 277 -5.40 13.21 -3.22
C VAL A 277 -6.68 13.07 -2.41
N LYS A 278 -7.19 11.84 -2.30
CA LYS A 278 -8.30 11.47 -1.42
C LYS A 278 -7.97 10.21 -0.63
N PRO A 279 -7.99 10.26 0.72
CA PRO A 279 -8.27 11.43 1.55
C PRO A 279 -7.22 12.54 1.34
N PRO A 280 -7.60 13.82 1.58
CA PRO A 280 -6.69 14.93 1.38
C PRO A 280 -5.56 14.93 2.40
N PHE A 281 -4.46 15.61 2.09
CA PHE A 281 -3.44 15.94 3.09
C PHE A 281 -4.08 16.75 4.21
N ARG A 282 -3.76 16.41 5.45
CA ARG A 282 -4.33 16.97 6.66
C ARG A 282 -3.35 17.89 7.37
N THR A 283 -3.69 18.29 8.58
CA THR A 283 -2.89 19.18 9.42
C THR A 283 -1.63 18.48 9.97
N ALA A 284 -0.71 19.28 10.50
CA ALA A 284 0.46 18.76 11.22
C ALA A 284 0.08 17.89 12.44
N THR A 285 -1.03 18.21 13.11
CA THR A 285 -1.56 17.44 14.24
C THR A 285 -2.02 16.06 13.78
N ASP A 286 -2.75 15.98 12.68
CA ASP A 286 -3.17 14.70 12.10
C ASP A 286 -1.97 13.85 11.67
N ARG A 287 -1.01 14.45 10.97
CA ARG A 287 0.23 13.76 10.57
C ARG A 287 1.00 13.20 11.78
N GLN A 288 1.09 13.95 12.87
CA GLN A 288 1.76 13.46 14.09
C GLN A 288 0.99 12.30 14.72
N ALA A 289 -0.34 12.33 14.69
CA ALA A 289 -1.15 11.20 15.17
C ALA A 289 -0.97 9.94 14.31
N LEU A 290 -0.84 10.08 12.99
CA LEU A 290 -0.50 8.95 12.11
C LEU A 290 0.88 8.37 12.45
N LEU A 291 1.89 9.20 12.70
CA LEU A 291 3.22 8.76 13.12
C LEU A 291 3.18 8.00 14.45
N ASN A 292 2.42 8.52 15.43
CA ASN A 292 2.24 7.85 16.71
C ASN A 292 1.51 6.51 16.55
N GLY A 293 0.45 6.46 15.74
CA GLY A 293 -0.31 5.23 15.46
C GLY A 293 0.51 4.16 14.72
N LEU A 294 1.49 4.57 13.90
CA LEU A 294 2.46 3.62 13.34
C LEU A 294 3.40 3.06 14.42
N ALA A 295 3.86 3.92 15.33
CA ALA A 295 4.82 3.54 16.38
C ALA A 295 4.20 2.62 17.43
N ASP A 296 2.97 2.87 17.86
CA ASP A 296 2.26 2.09 18.88
C ASP A 296 1.53 0.85 18.31
N GLY A 297 1.46 0.71 16.98
CA GLY A 297 0.82 -0.43 16.30
C GLY A 297 -0.68 -0.27 16.07
N THR A 298 -1.27 0.87 16.35
CA THR A 298 -2.67 1.17 15.99
C THR A 298 -2.85 1.11 14.47
N ILE A 299 -1.91 1.68 13.71
CA ILE A 299 -1.85 1.55 12.25
C ILE A 299 -1.04 0.30 11.90
N ASP A 300 -1.67 -0.64 11.23
CA ASP A 300 -1.10 -1.98 10.95
C ASP A 300 -0.13 -1.96 9.77
N ALA A 301 -0.49 -1.33 8.67
CA ALA A 301 0.26 -1.39 7.42
C ALA A 301 0.42 0.00 6.78
N VAL A 302 1.32 0.06 5.80
CA VAL A 302 1.48 1.22 4.92
C VAL A 302 1.37 0.74 3.48
N ILE A 303 0.63 1.49 2.66
CA ILE A 303 0.44 1.19 1.24
C ILE A 303 1.05 2.29 0.38
N SER A 304 1.33 1.97 -0.87
CA SER A 304 1.76 2.95 -1.86
C SER A 304 0.65 3.94 -2.24
N ALA A 305 -0.59 3.47 -2.18
CA ALA A 305 -1.78 4.12 -2.74
C ALA A 305 -1.53 4.63 -4.18
N HIS A 306 -0.80 3.83 -4.95
CA HIS A 306 -0.42 4.12 -6.33
C HIS A 306 -1.65 4.30 -7.20
N CYS A 307 -1.82 5.51 -7.75
CA CYS A 307 -2.95 5.88 -8.59
C CYS A 307 -2.43 6.67 -9.80
N PRO A 308 -2.10 5.98 -10.90
CA PRO A 308 -1.56 6.59 -12.10
C PRO A 308 -2.64 7.34 -12.87
N LEU A 309 -2.32 8.59 -13.23
CA LEU A 309 -3.17 9.50 -13.98
C LEU A 309 -2.39 10.09 -15.15
N ASP A 310 -3.04 10.22 -16.28
CA ASP A 310 -2.48 10.90 -17.44
C ASP A 310 -2.33 12.41 -17.20
N ILE A 311 -1.61 13.06 -18.09
CA ILE A 311 -1.34 14.50 -18.01
C ILE A 311 -2.62 15.31 -18.12
N GLU A 312 -3.58 14.87 -18.94
CA GLU A 312 -4.85 15.54 -19.17
C GLU A 312 -5.72 15.58 -17.91
N ALA A 313 -5.59 14.57 -17.04
CA ALA A 313 -6.29 14.50 -15.75
C ALA A 313 -5.65 15.41 -14.68
N LYS A 314 -4.41 15.88 -14.89
CA LYS A 314 -3.65 16.68 -13.92
C LYS A 314 -3.35 18.11 -14.37
N GLU A 315 -3.15 18.38 -15.63
CA GLU A 315 -2.94 19.75 -16.16
C GLU A 315 -4.27 20.51 -16.33
N LEU A 316 -4.99 20.65 -15.22
CA LEU A 316 -6.26 21.35 -15.10
C LEU A 316 -6.21 22.30 -13.90
N GLU A 317 -7.22 23.17 -13.78
CA GLU A 317 -7.46 23.91 -12.55
C GLU A 317 -7.58 22.94 -11.37
N PHE A 318 -7.11 23.35 -10.19
CA PHE A 318 -7.00 22.44 -9.04
C PHE A 318 -8.31 21.74 -8.67
N ASP A 319 -9.44 22.42 -8.78
CA ASP A 319 -10.77 21.87 -8.48
C ASP A 319 -11.26 20.88 -9.54
N LEU A 320 -10.75 20.94 -10.77
CA LEU A 320 -11.11 20.03 -11.87
C LEU A 320 -10.18 18.83 -12.00
N ALA A 321 -8.93 18.92 -11.51
CA ALA A 321 -7.97 17.83 -11.61
C ALA A 321 -8.42 16.57 -10.85
N ASP A 322 -8.03 15.39 -11.33
CA ASP A 322 -8.31 14.11 -10.70
C ASP A 322 -7.44 13.87 -9.43
N TYR A 323 -7.94 13.01 -8.53
CA TYR A 323 -7.25 12.63 -7.29
C TYR A 323 -6.33 11.45 -7.53
N GLY A 324 -5.04 11.60 -7.22
CA GLY A 324 -4.10 10.48 -7.27
C GLY A 324 -2.65 10.90 -7.40
N ILE A 325 -1.78 10.01 -6.90
CA ILE A 325 -0.31 10.09 -6.96
C ILE A 325 0.22 8.72 -7.37
N ILE A 326 1.24 8.65 -8.23
CA ILE A 326 2.04 7.44 -8.37
C ILE A 326 2.89 7.28 -7.12
N GLY A 327 2.69 6.21 -6.36
CA GLY A 327 3.28 6.05 -5.03
C GLY A 327 4.30 4.92 -4.92
N LEU A 328 4.27 3.88 -5.78
CA LEU A 328 5.09 2.68 -5.62
C LEU A 328 6.58 2.98 -5.51
N GLU A 329 7.13 3.78 -6.42
CA GLU A 329 8.57 4.03 -6.51
C GLU A 329 9.13 4.86 -5.36
N THR A 330 8.27 5.60 -4.66
CA THR A 330 8.64 6.47 -3.54
C THR A 330 8.15 5.98 -2.19
N ALA A 331 7.33 4.91 -2.12
CA ALA A 331 6.67 4.44 -0.91
C ALA A 331 7.65 4.26 0.26
N PHE A 332 8.68 3.45 0.08
CA PHE A 332 9.66 3.20 1.15
C PHE A 332 10.44 4.48 1.51
N ALA A 333 10.95 5.18 0.51
CA ALA A 333 11.80 6.33 0.75
C ALA A 333 11.05 7.48 1.43
N SER A 334 9.79 7.75 1.05
CA SER A 334 8.94 8.75 1.70
C SER A 334 8.56 8.32 3.13
N LEU A 335 8.17 7.07 3.31
CA LEU A 335 7.87 6.49 4.62
C LEU A 335 9.08 6.58 5.55
N TRP A 336 10.24 6.08 5.11
CA TRP A 336 11.45 6.07 5.93
C TRP A 336 11.95 7.48 6.24
N SER A 337 11.93 8.39 5.27
CA SER A 337 12.26 9.80 5.49
C SER A 337 11.42 10.45 6.60
N ALA A 338 10.13 10.11 6.67
CA ALA A 338 9.23 10.65 7.66
C ALA A 338 9.33 9.97 9.04
N THR A 339 9.77 8.70 9.10
CA THR A 339 9.64 7.87 10.31
C THR A 339 10.94 7.49 11.00
N HIS A 340 12.09 7.57 10.34
CA HIS A 340 13.38 7.03 10.83
C HIS A 340 13.87 7.61 12.17
N GLN A 341 13.34 8.76 12.61
CA GLN A 341 13.64 9.35 13.91
C GLN A 341 12.76 8.79 15.04
N GLN A 342 11.64 8.16 14.73
CA GLN A 342 10.66 7.68 15.71
C GLN A 342 10.47 6.16 15.66
N LEU A 343 10.60 5.54 14.51
CA LEU A 343 10.43 4.10 14.31
C LEU A 343 11.77 3.44 13.96
N SER A 344 11.98 2.23 14.47
CA SER A 344 13.05 1.37 14.00
C SER A 344 12.79 0.87 12.59
N ILE A 345 13.86 0.53 11.86
CA ILE A 345 13.71 -0.06 10.51
C ILE A 345 12.88 -1.34 10.53
N THR A 346 12.98 -2.15 11.59
CA THR A 346 12.16 -3.35 11.76
C THR A 346 10.67 -3.02 11.78
N GLN A 347 10.25 -2.04 12.57
CA GLN A 347 8.85 -1.63 12.63
C GLN A 347 8.35 -1.16 11.26
N VAL A 348 9.15 -0.39 10.52
CA VAL A 348 8.79 0.08 9.17
C VAL A 348 8.67 -1.09 8.18
N ILE A 349 9.63 -2.01 8.19
CA ILE A 349 9.62 -3.17 7.29
C ILE A 349 8.46 -4.11 7.62
N ASP A 350 8.13 -4.32 8.89
CA ASP A 350 6.97 -5.14 9.28
C ASP A 350 5.65 -4.58 8.73
N LYS A 351 5.53 -3.23 8.59
CA LYS A 351 4.37 -2.57 7.96
C LYS A 351 4.27 -2.81 6.45
N LEU A 352 5.35 -3.20 5.79
CA LEU A 352 5.42 -3.50 4.36
C LEU A 352 5.48 -5.01 4.07
N THR A 353 5.69 -5.85 5.09
CA THR A 353 5.92 -7.30 4.92
C THR A 353 4.94 -8.15 5.73
N VAL A 354 5.11 -8.21 7.04
CA VAL A 354 4.36 -9.09 7.95
C VAL A 354 2.89 -8.68 8.03
N ALA A 355 2.63 -7.38 8.22
CA ALA A 355 1.28 -6.88 8.41
C ALA A 355 0.38 -7.06 7.18
N PRO A 356 0.78 -6.64 5.95
CA PRO A 356 -0.07 -6.85 4.77
C PRO A 356 -0.29 -8.33 4.46
N ARG A 357 0.71 -9.21 4.68
CA ARG A 357 0.51 -10.65 4.54
C ARG A 357 -0.54 -11.19 5.52
N LYS A 358 -0.50 -10.75 6.77
CA LYS A 358 -1.49 -11.13 7.78
C LYS A 358 -2.90 -10.64 7.43
N ILE A 359 -3.03 -9.40 6.97
CA ILE A 359 -4.31 -8.80 6.58
C ILE A 359 -4.92 -9.56 5.39
N LEU A 360 -4.14 -9.80 4.35
CA LEU A 360 -4.56 -10.50 3.13
C LEU A 360 -4.52 -12.04 3.25
N GLN A 361 -4.15 -12.58 4.41
CA GLN A 361 -4.02 -14.03 4.68
C GLN A 361 -3.09 -14.75 3.69
N LEU A 362 -2.03 -14.07 3.28
CA LEU A 362 -0.99 -14.64 2.43
C LEU A 362 -0.08 -15.56 3.26
N PRO A 363 0.60 -16.52 2.62
CA PRO A 363 1.58 -17.36 3.30
C PRO A 363 2.66 -16.52 3.99
N ASN A 364 3.02 -16.92 5.20
CA ASN A 364 4.18 -16.36 5.89
C ASN A 364 5.45 -16.75 5.15
N VAL A 365 6.34 -15.79 4.99
CA VAL A 365 7.68 -15.97 4.44
C VAL A 365 8.69 -15.44 5.45
N SER A 366 9.86 -16.05 5.49
CA SER A 366 10.94 -15.65 6.41
C SER A 366 12.29 -15.92 5.74
N ILE A 367 13.28 -15.10 6.06
CA ILE A 367 14.66 -15.30 5.62
C ILE A 367 15.26 -16.44 6.44
N GLN A 368 15.20 -17.63 5.84
CA GLN A 368 15.71 -18.88 6.41
C GLN A 368 16.13 -19.83 5.27
N GLU A 369 17.08 -20.71 5.54
CA GLU A 369 17.54 -21.70 4.57
C GLU A 369 16.38 -22.58 4.07
N ASN A 370 16.46 -22.95 2.81
CA ASN A 370 15.48 -23.73 2.05
C ASN A 370 14.15 -23.03 1.73
N ASN A 371 13.91 -21.82 2.25
CA ASN A 371 12.74 -21.03 1.88
C ASN A 371 12.87 -20.49 0.44
N PRO A 372 11.76 -20.29 -0.27
CA PRO A 372 11.74 -19.62 -1.56
C PRO A 372 12.36 -18.22 -1.50
N ILE A 373 12.97 -17.81 -2.59
CA ILE A 373 13.49 -16.44 -2.71
C ILE A 373 12.31 -15.49 -2.96
N ASP A 374 12.05 -14.62 -2.01
CA ASP A 374 11.13 -13.48 -2.08
C ASP A 374 11.70 -12.37 -1.19
N LEU A 375 12.58 -11.53 -1.75
CA LEU A 375 13.46 -10.66 -0.97
C LEU A 375 13.56 -9.27 -1.58
N THR A 376 13.76 -8.27 -0.70
CA THR A 376 14.03 -6.88 -1.07
C THR A 376 15.34 -6.42 -0.42
N LEU A 377 16.27 -5.94 -1.26
CA LEU A 377 17.54 -5.33 -0.86
C LEU A 377 17.42 -3.82 -0.89
N PHE A 378 17.79 -3.15 0.20
CA PHE A 378 17.63 -1.70 0.33
C PHE A 378 18.73 -1.08 1.21
N SER A 379 18.88 0.24 1.12
CA SER A 379 19.74 1.06 1.98
C SER A 379 18.89 1.91 2.91
N GLU A 380 19.22 1.92 4.20
CA GLU A 380 18.60 2.77 5.21
C GLU A 380 19.16 4.20 5.20
N THR A 381 20.41 4.39 4.71
CA THR A 381 21.16 5.62 4.89
C THR A 381 21.37 6.43 3.62
N THR A 382 21.14 5.83 2.45
CA THR A 382 21.32 6.53 1.18
C THR A 382 20.33 7.68 1.05
N GLN A 383 20.87 8.90 0.91
CA GLN A 383 20.11 10.09 0.52
C GLN A 383 20.21 10.30 -0.99
N TRP A 384 19.10 10.60 -1.60
CA TRP A 384 19.02 10.80 -3.05
C TRP A 384 17.87 11.74 -3.41
N THR A 385 18.03 12.45 -4.52
CA THR A 385 16.97 13.32 -5.03
C THR A 385 16.17 12.58 -6.08
N PHE A 386 14.86 12.44 -5.84
CA PHE A 386 13.94 11.79 -6.80
C PHE A 386 13.77 12.69 -8.03
N SER A 387 13.98 12.15 -9.20
CA SER A 387 13.93 12.87 -10.46
C SER A 387 12.99 12.21 -11.47
N GLN A 388 12.62 12.90 -12.54
CA GLN A 388 11.79 12.33 -13.60
C GLN A 388 12.38 11.05 -14.21
N LYS A 389 13.72 10.89 -14.24
CA LYS A 389 14.40 9.69 -14.71
C LYS A 389 14.20 8.48 -13.82
N ASP A 390 13.83 8.72 -12.56
CA ASP A 390 13.53 7.66 -11.60
C ASP A 390 12.12 7.09 -11.78
N ILE A 391 11.26 7.78 -12.51
CA ILE A 391 9.89 7.32 -12.74
C ILE A 391 9.84 6.31 -13.88
N VAL A 392 9.46 5.06 -13.56
CA VAL A 392 9.28 3.96 -14.53
C VAL A 392 7.82 3.66 -14.80
N SER A 393 6.89 4.12 -13.95
CA SER A 393 5.45 4.18 -14.25
C SER A 393 5.20 4.94 -15.56
N LYS A 394 4.16 4.58 -16.29
CA LYS A 394 3.74 5.34 -17.48
C LYS A 394 3.32 6.75 -17.12
N SER A 395 2.54 6.89 -16.06
CA SER A 395 2.10 8.19 -15.52
C SER A 395 3.22 8.88 -14.75
N LYS A 396 3.11 10.23 -14.64
CA LYS A 396 4.13 11.07 -14.02
C LYS A 396 3.59 11.96 -12.90
N ASN A 397 2.36 11.72 -12.47
CA ASN A 397 1.63 12.49 -11.47
C ASN A 397 2.18 12.27 -10.05
N THR A 398 3.25 12.96 -9.71
CA THR A 398 3.91 12.87 -8.40
C THR A 398 4.48 14.21 -7.95
N PRO A 399 4.29 14.61 -6.68
CA PRO A 399 4.89 15.82 -6.09
C PRO A 399 6.33 15.60 -5.60
N PHE A 400 6.90 14.40 -5.75
CA PHE A 400 8.21 14.06 -5.20
C PHE A 400 9.37 14.48 -6.09
N VAL A 401 9.18 14.87 -7.35
CA VAL A 401 10.26 15.31 -8.24
C VAL A 401 11.00 16.49 -7.62
N GLY A 402 12.32 16.37 -7.50
CA GLY A 402 13.18 17.36 -6.86
C GLY A 402 13.27 17.23 -5.33
N LYS A 403 12.51 16.37 -4.70
CA LYS A 403 12.60 16.13 -3.24
C LYS A 403 13.77 15.19 -2.92
N THR A 404 14.50 15.51 -1.86
CA THR A 404 15.54 14.63 -1.30
C THR A 404 14.89 13.66 -0.32
N LEU A 405 15.10 12.36 -0.54
CA LEU A 405 14.56 11.28 0.25
C LEU A 405 15.69 10.47 0.90
N THR A 406 15.45 9.93 2.08
CA THR A 406 16.35 9.02 2.80
C THR A 406 15.83 7.59 2.67
N GLY A 407 16.75 6.66 2.43
CA GLY A 407 16.41 5.27 2.14
C GLY A 407 16.20 5.02 0.65
N LYS A 408 16.78 3.94 0.14
CA LYS A 408 16.72 3.62 -1.28
C LYS A 408 16.61 2.11 -1.50
N VAL A 409 15.67 1.71 -2.31
CA VAL A 409 15.60 0.33 -2.81
C VAL A 409 16.73 0.10 -3.80
N ILE A 410 17.45 -1.01 -3.66
CA ILE A 410 18.54 -1.43 -4.54
C ILE A 410 18.04 -2.45 -5.55
N GLY A 411 17.17 -3.37 -5.12
CA GLY A 411 16.55 -4.36 -6.00
C GLY A 411 15.73 -5.40 -5.26
N THR A 412 15.03 -6.22 -6.04
CA THR A 412 14.23 -7.34 -5.55
C THR A 412 14.76 -8.65 -6.11
N PHE A 413 14.65 -9.72 -5.35
CA PHE A 413 14.97 -11.08 -5.78
C PHE A 413 13.75 -11.96 -5.53
N LYS A 414 13.32 -12.67 -6.56
CA LYS A 414 12.23 -13.62 -6.50
C LYS A 414 12.56 -14.84 -7.36
N GLY A 415 12.20 -16.03 -6.90
CA GLY A 415 12.52 -17.27 -7.60
C GLY A 415 11.54 -18.39 -7.33
#